data_7a7bb8957bb5445f69cafe62544aa833
#
_entry.id   7a7bb8957bb5445f69cafe62544aa833
#
_cell.length_a   1.000
_cell.length_b   1.000
_cell.length_c   1.000
_cell.angle_alpha   90.00
_cell.angle_beta   90.00
_cell.angle_gamma   90.00
#
_symmetry.space_group_name_H-M   'P 1'
#
loop_
_entity.id
_entity.type
_entity.pdbx_description
1 polymer ?
#
loop_
_entity_poly.entity_id
_entity_poly.type
_entity_poly.pdbx_seq_one_letter_code
_entity_poly.pdbx_strand_id
1 'polypeptide(L)'
;KQRFGNRFGVYGNGWAGTQSFNHSQHEEAKKYRGAKIALNISHFNFERYSSDRLLRILGTGVMCISHNYKGIEQDYEVGKHLITFDELHILPYKIEWFLEHEEERQRIAKAGNELAKSRNTFNHYVTNMLKIAGL
;
A
#
# COMPACT_ATOMS: atom_id res chain seq x y z
N LYS A 1 9.70 -8.78 11.95
CA LYS A 1 10.93 -9.38 11.39
C LYS A 1 11.23 -10.72 12.06
N GLN A 2 11.11 -10.84 13.38
CA GLN A 2 11.37 -12.11 14.09
C GLN A 2 10.54 -13.29 13.52
N ARG A 3 9.24 -13.10 13.26
CA ARG A 3 8.33 -14.17 12.79
C ARG A 3 8.56 -14.58 11.33
N PHE A 4 8.95 -13.64 10.47
CA PHE A 4 9.09 -13.87 9.03
C PHE A 4 10.55 -14.00 8.56
N GLY A 5 11.52 -13.65 9.40
CA GLY A 5 12.95 -13.74 9.08
C GLY A 5 13.32 -12.99 7.79
N ASN A 6 14.02 -13.66 6.89
CA ASN A 6 14.47 -13.12 5.62
C ASN A 6 13.34 -12.90 4.59
N ARG A 7 12.14 -13.40 4.85
CA ARG A 7 10.95 -13.14 4.03
C ARG A 7 10.36 -11.74 4.25
N PHE A 8 10.85 -10.98 5.24
CA PHE A 8 10.39 -9.64 5.57
C PHE A 8 11.48 -8.61 5.28
N GLY A 9 11.31 -7.87 4.19
CA GLY A 9 12.19 -6.78 3.80
C GLY A 9 11.79 -5.44 4.43
N VAL A 10 12.74 -4.73 5.05
CA VAL A 10 12.59 -3.34 5.50
C VAL A 10 13.65 -2.51 4.80
N TYR A 11 13.23 -1.45 4.14
CA TYR A 11 14.08 -0.59 3.32
C TYR A 11 13.98 0.87 3.81
N GLY A 12 15.08 1.60 3.73
CA GLY A 12 15.15 3.00 4.13
C GLY A 12 15.96 3.23 5.41
N ASN A 13 16.16 4.49 5.74
CA ASN A 13 16.95 4.91 6.89
C ASN A 13 16.12 4.94 8.18
N GLY A 14 16.79 4.81 9.33
CA GLY A 14 16.14 4.95 10.64
C GLY A 14 15.60 3.68 11.29
N TRP A 15 15.71 2.53 10.62
CA TRP A 15 15.30 1.25 11.19
C TRP A 15 16.49 0.31 11.38
N ALA A 16 16.61 -0.35 12.51
CA ALA A 16 17.69 -1.29 12.76
C ALA A 16 17.64 -2.46 11.77
N GLY A 17 18.78 -2.76 11.13
CA GLY A 17 18.92 -3.87 10.16
C GLY A 17 18.18 -3.63 8.84
N THR A 18 18.01 -2.37 8.45
CA THR A 18 17.51 -2.01 7.12
C THR A 18 18.58 -2.15 6.06
N GLN A 19 18.15 -2.45 4.85
CA GLN A 19 19.01 -2.35 3.67
C GLN A 19 19.05 -0.90 3.19
N SER A 20 20.23 -0.44 2.77
CA SER A 20 20.35 0.87 2.15
C SER A 20 19.44 0.92 0.92
N PHE A 21 18.73 2.01 0.74
CA PHE A 21 17.76 2.16 -0.32
C PHE A 21 18.10 3.42 -1.13
N ASN A 22 18.31 3.24 -2.41
CA ASN A 22 18.35 4.36 -3.33
C ASN A 22 16.92 4.84 -3.54
N HIS A 23 16.60 6.04 -3.06
CA HIS A 23 15.25 6.61 -3.03
C HIS A 23 14.64 6.95 -4.39
N SER A 24 15.09 6.33 -5.49
CA SER A 24 14.41 6.51 -6.76
C SER A 24 13.06 5.79 -6.76
N GLN A 25 12.05 6.41 -7.34
CA GLN A 25 10.71 5.82 -7.49
C GLN A 25 10.76 4.49 -8.25
N HIS A 26 11.70 4.35 -9.16
CA HIS A 26 11.92 3.13 -9.93
C HIS A 26 12.35 1.96 -9.04
N GLU A 27 13.34 2.17 -8.18
CA GLU A 27 13.83 1.14 -7.25
C GLU A 27 12.78 0.78 -6.21
N GLU A 28 12.04 1.75 -5.71
CA GLU A 28 10.91 1.49 -4.80
C GLU A 28 9.85 0.61 -5.48
N ALA A 29 9.44 0.96 -6.68
CA ALA A 29 8.46 0.18 -7.44
C ALA A 29 8.95 -1.25 -7.72
N LYS A 30 10.25 -1.44 -7.99
CA LYS A 30 10.87 -2.75 -8.17
C LYS A 30 10.78 -3.60 -6.89
N LYS A 31 11.03 -3.00 -5.72
CA LYS A 31 10.89 -3.69 -4.43
C LYS A 31 9.46 -4.13 -4.17
N TYR A 32 8.48 -3.25 -4.41
CA TYR A 32 7.07 -3.62 -4.26
C TYR A 32 6.66 -4.75 -5.21
N ARG A 33 7.02 -4.68 -6.49
CA ARG A 33 6.71 -5.75 -7.47
C ARG A 33 7.36 -7.09 -7.12
N GLY A 34 8.49 -7.08 -6.44
CA GLY A 34 9.16 -8.30 -5.95
C GLY A 34 8.56 -8.88 -4.67
N ALA A 35 7.59 -8.21 -4.04
CA ALA A 35 6.94 -8.66 -2.83
C ALA A 35 5.57 -9.29 -3.12
N LYS A 36 5.14 -10.23 -2.28
CA LYS A 36 3.77 -10.76 -2.32
C LYS A 36 2.76 -9.83 -1.64
N ILE A 37 3.20 -9.12 -0.60
CA ILE A 37 2.41 -8.21 0.23
C ILE A 37 3.29 -7.01 0.57
N ALA A 38 2.73 -5.81 0.49
CA ALA A 38 3.36 -4.58 0.96
C ALA A 38 2.54 -3.95 2.08
N LEU A 39 3.25 -3.37 3.06
CA LEU A 39 2.63 -2.75 4.22
C LEU A 39 2.62 -1.23 4.06
N ASN A 40 1.48 -0.62 4.34
CA ASN A 40 1.33 0.82 4.49
C ASN A 40 1.04 1.17 5.96
N ILE A 41 1.97 1.83 6.62
CA ILE A 41 1.82 2.32 8.00
C ILE A 41 2.07 3.82 7.97
N SER A 42 1.02 4.62 8.15
CA SER A 42 1.12 6.08 8.23
C SER A 42 1.63 6.53 9.60
N HIS A 43 2.40 7.61 9.61
CA HIS A 43 2.83 8.27 10.86
C HIS A 43 1.69 9.05 11.54
N PHE A 44 0.71 9.48 10.75
CA PHE A 44 -0.42 10.27 11.22
C PHE A 44 -1.71 9.47 11.04
N ASN A 45 -2.60 9.56 12.03
CA ASN A 45 -3.93 8.96 12.01
C ASN A 45 -4.99 10.07 12.00
N PHE A 46 -5.05 10.82 10.90
CA PHE A 46 -6.10 11.80 10.65
C PHE A 46 -7.19 11.22 9.75
N GLU A 47 -8.37 11.79 9.86
CA GLU A 47 -9.49 11.42 9.00
C GLU A 47 -9.12 11.63 7.52
N ARG A 48 -9.35 10.59 6.71
CA ARG A 48 -9.04 10.53 5.26
C ARG A 48 -7.58 10.84 4.89
N TYR A 49 -6.67 10.69 5.84
CA TYR A 49 -5.25 10.86 5.54
C TYR A 49 -4.59 9.51 5.21
N SER A 50 -4.06 9.43 4.03
CA SER A 50 -3.10 8.38 3.69
C SER A 50 -1.83 8.99 3.10
N SER A 51 -0.70 8.36 3.35
CA SER A 51 0.54 8.75 2.67
C SER A 51 0.48 8.36 1.18
N ASP A 52 1.20 9.08 0.34
CA ASP A 52 1.40 8.76 -1.08
C ASP A 52 1.95 7.34 -1.31
N ARG A 53 2.58 6.75 -0.28
CA ARG A 53 3.03 5.36 -0.29
C ARG A 53 1.88 4.38 -0.60
N LEU A 54 0.69 4.61 -0.07
CA LEU A 54 -0.47 3.76 -0.34
C LEU A 54 -0.75 3.68 -1.85
N LEU A 55 -0.80 4.82 -2.51
CA LEU A 55 -1.03 4.87 -3.96
C LEU A 55 0.13 4.27 -4.76
N ARG A 56 1.37 4.46 -4.31
CA ARG A 56 2.54 3.82 -4.94
C ARG A 56 2.49 2.31 -4.82
N ILE A 57 2.11 1.76 -3.66
CA ILE A 57 1.93 0.33 -3.47
C ILE A 57 0.85 -0.21 -4.44
N LEU A 58 -0.35 0.35 -4.39
CA LEU A 58 -1.45 -0.07 -5.26
C LEU A 58 -1.09 0.06 -6.75
N GLY A 59 -0.43 1.15 -7.14
CA GLY A 59 0.03 1.39 -8.50
C GLY A 59 1.01 0.34 -9.04
N THR A 60 1.74 -0.36 -8.18
CA THR A 60 2.66 -1.45 -8.58
C THR A 60 1.98 -2.80 -8.77
N GLY A 61 0.73 -2.96 -8.34
CA GLY A 61 -0.02 -4.21 -8.45
C GLY A 61 0.32 -5.24 -7.37
N VAL A 62 0.98 -4.84 -6.29
CA VAL A 62 1.18 -5.68 -5.11
C VAL A 62 0.00 -5.52 -4.16
N MET A 63 -0.38 -6.60 -3.46
CA MET A 63 -1.40 -6.51 -2.42
C MET A 63 -0.94 -5.60 -1.28
N CYS A 64 -1.81 -4.67 -0.90
CA CYS A 64 -1.57 -3.75 0.20
C CYS A 64 -2.31 -4.18 1.47
N ILE A 65 -1.60 -4.25 2.59
CA ILE A 65 -2.20 -4.26 3.93
C ILE A 65 -1.87 -2.92 4.58
N SER A 66 -2.88 -2.12 4.87
CA SER A 66 -2.73 -0.77 5.43
C SER A 66 -3.16 -0.70 6.89
N HIS A 67 -2.45 0.08 7.69
CA HIS A 67 -3.04 0.53 8.95
C HIS A 67 -4.33 1.28 8.66
N ASN A 68 -5.37 0.97 9.43
CA ASN A 68 -6.68 1.58 9.28
C ASN A 68 -6.64 3.05 9.69
N TYR A 69 -7.47 3.87 9.05
CA TYR A 69 -7.70 5.26 9.43
C TYR A 69 -9.17 5.63 9.15
N LYS A 70 -9.69 6.58 9.90
CA LYS A 70 -11.07 7.03 9.77
C LYS A 70 -11.35 7.57 8.36
N GLY A 71 -12.39 7.07 7.73
CA GLY A 71 -12.84 7.49 6.39
C GLY A 71 -12.13 6.78 5.23
N ILE A 72 -11.34 5.73 5.48
CA ILE A 72 -10.71 4.91 4.43
C ILE A 72 -11.74 4.32 3.46
N GLU A 73 -12.92 4.00 3.96
CA GLU A 73 -14.04 3.42 3.20
C GLU A 73 -14.64 4.39 2.17
N GLN A 74 -14.37 5.69 2.29
CA GLN A 74 -14.80 6.68 1.29
C GLN A 74 -13.94 6.64 0.03
N ASP A 75 -12.69 6.17 0.15
CA ASP A 75 -11.72 6.12 -0.93
C ASP A 75 -11.46 4.70 -1.42
N TYR A 76 -11.59 3.71 -0.55
CA TYR A 76 -11.28 2.29 -0.83
C TYR A 76 -12.36 1.37 -0.26
N GLU A 77 -12.71 0.34 -1.01
CA GLU A 77 -13.50 -0.78 -0.51
C GLU A 77 -12.55 -1.80 0.13
N VAL A 78 -12.58 -1.85 1.48
CA VAL A 78 -11.75 -2.78 2.26
C VAL A 78 -12.20 -4.22 1.96
N GLY A 79 -11.24 -5.12 1.78
CA GLY A 79 -11.47 -6.49 1.32
C GLY A 79 -11.49 -6.66 -0.20
N LYS A 80 -11.55 -5.55 -0.95
CA LYS A 80 -11.52 -5.58 -2.42
C LYS A 80 -10.28 -4.88 -2.98
N HIS A 81 -9.98 -3.66 -2.55
CA HIS A 81 -8.86 -2.88 -3.08
C HIS A 81 -7.60 -2.99 -2.21
N LEU A 82 -7.79 -3.22 -0.93
CA LEU A 82 -6.75 -3.41 0.08
C LEU A 82 -7.34 -4.11 1.31
N ILE A 83 -6.46 -4.52 2.22
CA ILE A 83 -6.83 -5.02 3.55
C ILE A 83 -6.37 -4.02 4.60
N THR A 84 -7.12 -3.88 5.68
CA THR A 84 -6.74 -3.06 6.82
C THR A 84 -6.42 -3.86 8.06
N PHE A 85 -5.69 -3.26 8.98
CA PHE A 85 -5.52 -3.73 10.35
C PHE A 85 -5.55 -2.53 11.29
N ASP A 86 -6.09 -2.74 12.49
CA ASP A 86 -6.15 -1.72 13.55
C ASP A 86 -5.03 -1.93 14.56
N GLU A 87 -4.74 -3.18 14.89
CA GLU A 87 -3.78 -3.55 15.91
C GLU A 87 -2.62 -4.36 15.35
N LEU A 88 -1.40 -3.99 15.75
CA LEU A 88 -0.17 -4.62 15.24
C LEU A 88 -0.08 -6.11 15.53
N HIS A 89 -0.69 -6.59 16.62
CA HIS A 89 -0.65 -8.02 16.96
C HIS A 89 -1.47 -8.89 16.00
N ILE A 90 -2.46 -8.34 15.31
CA ILE A 90 -3.29 -9.04 14.32
C ILE A 90 -2.59 -9.12 12.96
N LEU A 91 -1.72 -8.16 12.64
CA LEU A 91 -1.07 -8.05 11.34
C LEU A 91 -0.32 -9.33 10.91
N PRO A 92 0.47 -10.02 11.75
CA PRO A 92 1.16 -11.23 11.34
C PRO A 92 0.21 -12.34 10.87
N TYR A 93 -0.93 -12.51 11.51
CA TYR A 93 -1.94 -13.52 11.14
C TYR A 93 -2.58 -13.20 9.80
N LYS A 94 -2.90 -11.93 9.54
CA LYS A 94 -3.39 -11.49 8.22
C LYS A 94 -2.36 -11.76 7.13
N ILE A 95 -1.08 -11.44 7.38
CA ILE A 95 0.00 -11.70 6.42
C ILE A 95 0.08 -13.21 6.12
N GLU A 96 0.11 -14.07 7.12
CA GLU A 96 0.19 -15.53 6.94
C GLU A 96 -0.98 -16.04 6.13
N TRP A 97 -2.19 -15.64 6.48
CA TRP A 97 -3.39 -16.05 5.77
C TRP A 97 -3.30 -15.70 4.27
N PHE A 98 -2.93 -14.48 3.93
CA PHE A 98 -2.81 -14.06 2.53
C PHE A 98 -1.58 -14.65 1.81
N LEU A 99 -0.56 -15.10 2.52
CA LEU A 99 0.54 -15.86 1.91
C LEU A 99 0.11 -17.26 1.49
N GLU A 100 -0.85 -17.86 2.20
CA GLU A 100 -1.42 -19.17 1.92
C GLU A 100 -2.58 -19.12 0.90
N HIS A 101 -3.29 -17.99 0.80
CA HIS A 101 -4.45 -17.79 -0.07
C HIS A 101 -4.08 -16.92 -1.28
N GLU A 102 -3.37 -17.52 -2.24
CA GLU A 102 -2.81 -16.81 -3.39
C GLU A 102 -3.88 -16.18 -4.29
N GLU A 103 -4.94 -16.89 -4.60
CA GLU A 103 -6.01 -16.40 -5.47
C GLU A 103 -6.66 -15.14 -4.90
N GLU A 104 -6.99 -15.15 -3.62
CA GLU A 104 -7.59 -14.02 -2.94
C GLU A 104 -6.63 -12.83 -2.85
N ARG A 105 -5.35 -13.09 -2.58
CA ARG A 105 -4.30 -12.08 -2.61
C ARG A 105 -4.19 -11.40 -3.97
N GLN A 106 -4.19 -12.19 -5.05
CA GLN A 106 -4.11 -11.69 -6.42
C GLN A 106 -5.36 -10.90 -6.83
N ARG A 107 -6.54 -11.37 -6.43
CA ARG A 107 -7.80 -10.66 -6.65
C ARG A 107 -7.76 -9.25 -6.07
N ILE A 108 -7.35 -9.12 -4.82
CA ILE A 108 -7.26 -7.83 -4.13
C ILE A 108 -6.18 -6.94 -4.74
N ALA A 109 -5.01 -7.50 -5.03
CA ALA A 109 -3.91 -6.78 -5.67
C ALA A 109 -4.32 -6.19 -7.02
N LYS A 110 -5.00 -6.98 -7.86
CA LYS A 110 -5.52 -6.55 -9.16
C LYS A 110 -6.54 -5.43 -9.02
N ALA A 111 -7.55 -5.60 -8.16
CA ALA A 111 -8.59 -4.60 -7.96
C ALA A 111 -8.03 -3.27 -7.44
N GLY A 112 -7.09 -3.31 -6.48
CA GLY A 112 -6.40 -2.13 -5.98
C GLY A 112 -5.58 -1.42 -7.06
N ASN A 113 -4.90 -2.17 -7.91
CA ASN A 113 -4.14 -1.62 -9.04
C ASN A 113 -5.02 -0.94 -10.09
N GLU A 114 -6.13 -1.59 -10.45
CA GLU A 114 -7.11 -1.03 -11.39
C GLU A 114 -7.70 0.28 -10.85
N LEU A 115 -8.05 0.31 -9.56
CA LEU A 115 -8.51 1.53 -8.90
C LEU A 115 -7.48 2.65 -8.98
N ALA A 116 -6.22 2.38 -8.60
CA ALA A 116 -5.15 3.37 -8.62
C ALA A 116 -4.93 3.95 -10.03
N LYS A 117 -4.97 3.11 -11.05
CA LYS A 117 -4.81 3.52 -12.45
C LYS A 117 -6.01 4.31 -12.99
N SER A 118 -7.23 3.98 -12.56
CA SER A 118 -8.45 4.58 -13.12
C SER A 118 -8.72 6.00 -12.62
N ARG A 119 -8.27 6.36 -11.41
CA ARG A 119 -8.63 7.66 -10.81
C ARG A 119 -7.55 8.36 -10.00
N ASN A 120 -6.41 7.72 -9.75
CA ASN A 120 -5.38 8.22 -8.84
C ASN A 120 -4.03 8.43 -9.53
N THR A 121 -4.02 8.77 -10.81
CA THR A 121 -2.81 9.18 -11.54
C THR A 121 -2.59 10.69 -11.45
N PHE A 122 -1.37 11.15 -11.67
CA PHE A 122 -1.08 12.58 -11.76
C PHE A 122 -1.97 13.30 -12.77
N ASN A 123 -2.26 12.67 -13.92
CA ASN A 123 -3.16 13.26 -14.92
C ASN A 123 -4.56 13.51 -14.36
N HIS A 124 -5.11 12.58 -13.59
CA HIS A 124 -6.41 12.77 -12.94
C HIS A 124 -6.39 13.94 -11.95
N TYR A 125 -5.35 14.03 -11.12
CA TYR A 125 -5.23 15.13 -10.17
C TYR A 125 -5.08 16.48 -10.87
N VAL A 126 -4.20 16.59 -11.87
CA VAL A 126 -4.00 17.83 -12.65
C VAL A 126 -5.30 18.22 -13.37
N THR A 127 -5.96 17.28 -14.03
CA THR A 127 -7.25 17.55 -14.71
C THR A 127 -8.30 18.07 -13.73
N ASN A 128 -8.41 17.47 -12.54
CA ASN A 128 -9.36 17.93 -11.53
C ASN A 128 -8.99 19.31 -10.98
N MET A 129 -7.71 19.58 -10.75
CA MET A 129 -7.24 20.91 -10.32
C MET A 129 -7.57 21.98 -11.35
N LEU A 130 -7.32 21.72 -12.65
CA LEU A 130 -7.65 22.64 -13.73
C LEU A 130 -9.16 22.92 -13.80
N LYS A 131 -9.98 21.89 -13.71
CA LYS A 131 -11.45 22.06 -13.66
C LYS A 131 -11.91 22.93 -12.49
N ILE A 132 -11.34 22.73 -11.30
CA ILE A 132 -11.68 23.54 -10.12
C ILE A 132 -11.23 24.98 -10.32
N ALA A 133 -10.10 25.21 -10.99
CA ALA A 133 -9.57 26.53 -11.31
C ALA A 133 -10.31 27.23 -12.50
N GLY A 134 -11.24 26.54 -13.14
CA GLY A 134 -11.97 27.09 -14.30
C GLY A 134 -11.14 27.13 -15.58
N LEU A 135 -10.12 26.26 -15.70
CA LEU A 135 -9.21 26.15 -16.85
C LEU A 135 -9.47 24.88 -17.67
#